data_bb8241d7bc58839f51a7ab2629e515dc
#
_entry.id   bb8241d7bc58839f51a7ab2629e515dc
#
_cell.length_a   1.000
_cell.length_b   1.000
_cell.length_c   1.000
_cell.angle_alpha   90.00
_cell.angle_beta   90.00
_cell.angle_gamma   90.00
#
_symmetry.space_group_name_H-M   'P 1'
#
loop_
_entity.id
_entity.type
_entity.pdbx_description
1 polymer ?
#
loop_
_entity_poly.entity_id
_entity_poly.type
_entity_poly.pdbx_seq_one_letter_code
_entity_poly.pdbx_strand_id
1 'polypeptide(L)'
;MLKGKTVLLGVTGSIAAYKIAGLASMLKKQHADIAVLMTQNATNFINPITFETLTGNKCLIDTFDRNFQYSVEHVALAKRADIVLIAPASANVIGKIANGIADDMLTTTVMACRCPILISPAMNTNMFLNPIVQDLSLIHI
;
A
#
# COMPACT_ATOMS: atom_id res chain seq x y z
N MET A 1 -1.22 21.47 -3.49
CA MET A 1 -2.10 21.26 -2.33
C MET A 1 -1.55 20.25 -1.34
N LEU A 2 -0.83 19.24 -1.83
CA LEU A 2 -0.24 18.22 -0.96
C LEU A 2 1.26 18.40 -0.75
N LYS A 3 1.78 19.57 -1.06
CA LYS A 3 3.21 19.87 -0.91
C LYS A 3 3.63 19.68 0.56
N GLY A 4 4.73 18.95 0.76
CA GLY A 4 5.23 18.63 2.09
C GLY A 4 4.53 17.44 2.76
N LYS A 5 3.52 16.86 2.11
CA LYS A 5 2.80 15.67 2.62
C LYS A 5 3.34 14.39 1.99
N THR A 6 3.48 13.37 2.79
CA THR A 6 3.93 12.05 2.36
C THR A 6 2.77 11.08 2.35
N VAL A 7 2.50 10.48 1.19
CA VAL A 7 1.50 9.44 1.00
C VAL A 7 2.21 8.10 0.87
N LEU A 8 1.88 7.18 1.76
CA LEU A 8 2.35 5.80 1.65
C LEU A 8 1.29 5.02 0.87
N LEU A 9 1.61 4.68 -0.37
CA LEU A 9 0.69 4.01 -1.27
C LEU A 9 0.98 2.51 -1.28
N GLY A 10 0.07 1.71 -0.74
CA GLY A 10 0.17 0.26 -0.72
C GLY A 10 -0.62 -0.35 -1.87
N VAL A 11 0.05 -1.07 -2.76
CA VAL A 11 -0.57 -1.70 -3.93
C VAL A 11 -0.59 -3.20 -3.74
N THR A 12 -1.77 -3.79 -3.77
CA THR A 12 -1.95 -5.23 -3.54
C THR A 12 -2.43 -5.96 -4.78
N GLY A 13 -2.50 -7.28 -4.71
CA GLY A 13 -2.78 -8.15 -5.86
C GLY A 13 -4.23 -8.11 -6.31
N SER A 14 -4.53 -7.26 -7.25
CA SER A 14 -5.84 -7.16 -7.89
C SER A 14 -5.69 -6.66 -9.32
N ILE A 15 -6.60 -7.07 -10.19
CA ILE A 15 -6.65 -6.55 -11.56
C ILE A 15 -6.79 -5.02 -11.58
N ALA A 16 -7.40 -4.44 -10.55
CA ALA A 16 -7.55 -3.00 -10.43
C ALA A 16 -6.22 -2.26 -10.19
N ALA A 17 -5.12 -2.96 -9.99
CA ALA A 17 -3.80 -2.34 -9.76
C ALA A 17 -3.39 -1.40 -10.89
N TYR A 18 -3.79 -1.67 -12.14
CA TYR A 18 -3.44 -0.80 -13.27
C TYR A 18 -3.99 0.63 -13.12
N LYS A 19 -5.13 0.78 -12.45
CA LYS A 19 -5.74 2.10 -12.22
C LYS A 19 -4.93 2.95 -11.24
N ILE A 20 -4.14 2.31 -10.40
CA ILE A 20 -3.40 2.99 -9.34
C ILE A 20 -2.20 3.76 -9.91
N ALA A 21 -1.71 3.38 -11.08
CA ALA A 21 -0.73 4.20 -11.80
C ALA A 21 -1.27 5.61 -12.06
N GLY A 22 -2.53 5.72 -12.48
CA GLY A 22 -3.20 7.02 -12.66
C GLY A 22 -3.34 7.78 -11.35
N LEU A 23 -3.68 7.10 -10.27
CA LEU A 23 -3.77 7.71 -8.94
C LEU A 23 -2.41 8.26 -8.49
N ALA A 24 -1.34 7.49 -8.65
CA ALA A 24 0.02 7.94 -8.32
C ALA A 24 0.38 9.20 -9.11
N SER A 25 0.05 9.24 -10.40
CA SER A 25 0.28 10.41 -11.24
C SER A 25 -0.51 11.62 -10.75
N MET A 26 -1.77 11.44 -10.36
CA MET A 26 -2.59 12.51 -9.82
C MET A 26 -2.04 13.07 -8.50
N LEU A 27 -1.60 12.19 -7.60
CA LEU A 27 -0.99 12.61 -6.34
C LEU A 27 0.32 13.36 -6.58
N LYS A 28 1.11 12.93 -7.55
CA LYS A 28 2.35 13.61 -7.93
C LYS A 28 2.07 15.01 -8.45
N LYS A 29 1.01 15.20 -9.24
CA LYS A 29 0.58 16.52 -9.73
C LYS A 29 0.14 17.45 -8.59
N GLN A 30 -0.33 16.89 -7.47
CA GLN A 30 -0.67 17.65 -6.27
C GLN A 30 0.56 17.92 -5.39
N HIS A 31 1.74 17.56 -5.85
CA HIS A 31 3.03 17.77 -5.17
C HIS A 31 3.22 16.91 -3.91
N ALA A 32 2.50 15.80 -3.80
CA ALA A 32 2.74 14.85 -2.72
C ALA A 32 4.08 14.12 -2.93
N ASP A 33 4.74 13.79 -1.83
CA ASP A 33 5.83 12.81 -1.84
C ASP A 33 5.19 11.43 -1.68
N ILE A 34 5.46 10.52 -2.62
CA ILE A 34 4.78 9.24 -2.68
C ILE A 34 5.78 8.12 -2.51
N ALA A 35 5.61 7.33 -1.46
CA ALA A 35 6.35 6.09 -1.24
C ALA A 35 5.42 4.93 -1.60
N VAL A 36 5.82 4.08 -2.55
CA VAL A 36 5.01 2.96 -3.01
C VAL A 36 5.56 1.66 -2.43
N LEU A 37 4.68 0.93 -1.79
CA LEU A 37 4.93 -0.42 -1.30
C LEU A 37 4.02 -1.38 -2.05
N MET A 38 4.60 -2.41 -2.66
CA MET A 38 3.83 -3.43 -3.38
C MET A 38 3.94 -4.75 -2.66
N THR A 39 2.84 -5.51 -2.63
CA THR A 39 2.93 -6.92 -2.26
C THR A 39 3.58 -7.69 -3.39
N GLN A 40 4.17 -8.84 -3.08
CA GLN A 40 4.74 -9.71 -4.13
C GLN A 40 3.67 -10.08 -5.16
N ASN A 41 2.44 -10.34 -4.73
CA ASN A 41 1.36 -10.68 -5.64
C ASN A 41 0.96 -9.52 -6.55
N ALA A 42 1.10 -8.28 -6.09
CA ALA A 42 0.81 -7.11 -6.92
C ALA A 42 1.69 -7.05 -8.17
N THR A 43 2.92 -7.56 -8.09
CA THR A 43 3.85 -7.58 -9.22
C THR A 43 3.39 -8.46 -10.37
N ASN A 44 2.41 -9.33 -10.16
CA ASN A 44 1.77 -10.11 -11.22
C ASN A 44 0.78 -9.28 -12.05
N PHE A 45 0.38 -8.12 -11.57
CA PHE A 45 -0.61 -7.26 -12.21
C PHE A 45 -0.02 -5.97 -12.75
N ILE A 46 1.04 -5.45 -12.13
CA ILE A 46 1.69 -4.22 -12.56
C ILE A 46 3.18 -4.28 -12.19
N ASN A 47 4.01 -3.73 -13.05
CA ASN A 47 5.46 -3.74 -12.84
C ASN A 47 5.86 -2.60 -11.89
N PRO A 48 6.74 -2.86 -10.89
CA PRO A 48 7.22 -1.83 -9.97
C PRO A 48 7.83 -0.60 -10.66
N ILE A 49 8.46 -0.78 -11.82
CA ILE A 49 9.09 0.32 -12.56
C ILE A 49 8.07 1.39 -12.98
N THR A 50 6.81 1.00 -13.15
CA THR A 50 5.74 1.96 -13.46
C THR A 50 5.63 3.01 -12.37
N PHE A 51 5.62 2.57 -11.10
CA PHE A 51 5.55 3.48 -9.97
C PHE A 51 6.84 4.26 -9.77
N GLU A 52 7.98 3.62 -9.97
CA GLU A 52 9.28 4.30 -9.87
C GLU A 52 9.40 5.44 -10.86
N THR A 53 8.93 5.22 -12.09
CA THR A 53 8.91 6.24 -13.13
C THR A 53 7.97 7.40 -12.78
N LEU A 54 6.78 7.09 -12.26
CA LEU A 54 5.77 8.10 -11.95
C LEU A 54 6.09 8.91 -10.70
N THR A 55 6.68 8.29 -9.70
CA THR A 55 6.91 8.93 -8.40
C THR A 55 8.32 9.50 -8.23
N GLY A 56 9.28 9.00 -8.99
CA GLY A 56 10.69 9.33 -8.80
C GLY A 56 11.32 8.64 -7.60
N ASN A 57 10.61 7.76 -6.92
CA ASN A 57 11.07 7.04 -5.73
C ASN A 57 11.12 5.54 -6.01
N LYS A 58 12.04 4.84 -5.32
CA LYS A 58 12.13 3.38 -5.43
C LYS A 58 10.86 2.73 -4.90
N CYS A 59 10.32 1.76 -5.64
CA CYS A 59 9.19 0.96 -5.20
C CYS A 59 9.69 -0.21 -4.35
N LEU A 60 9.13 -0.37 -3.15
CA LEU A 60 9.58 -1.37 -2.19
C LEU A 60 8.65 -2.57 -2.20
N ILE A 61 9.22 -3.76 -2.26
CA ILE A 61 8.46 -5.01 -2.34
C ILE A 61 8.88 -5.96 -1.23
N ASP A 62 10.17 -6.26 -1.14
CA ASP A 62 10.70 -7.32 -0.29
C ASP A 62 11.29 -6.76 0.99
N THR A 63 10.80 -7.26 2.13
CA THR A 63 11.29 -6.92 3.46
C THR A 63 12.71 -7.47 3.70
N PHE A 64 13.07 -8.54 3.01
CA PHE A 64 14.29 -9.32 3.28
C PHE A 64 15.34 -9.19 2.20
N ASP A 65 15.25 -8.16 1.37
CA ASP A 65 16.26 -7.89 0.35
C ASP A 65 17.58 -7.49 1.03
N ARG A 66 18.64 -8.28 0.81
CA ARG A 66 19.95 -8.07 1.43
C ARG A 66 20.65 -6.79 0.96
N ASN A 67 20.28 -6.26 -0.19
CA ASN A 67 20.85 -5.03 -0.73
C ASN A 67 20.22 -3.78 -0.12
N PHE A 68 19.55 -3.93 1.00
CA PHE A 68 18.60 -2.96 1.47
C PHE A 68 18.52 -2.98 2.99
N GLN A 69 18.61 -1.82 3.63
CA GLN A 69 18.51 -1.70 5.09
C GLN A 69 17.03 -1.61 5.50
N TYR A 70 16.29 -2.68 5.28
CA TYR A 70 14.84 -2.71 5.43
C TYR A 70 14.34 -2.35 6.83
N SER A 71 15.08 -2.74 7.87
CA SER A 71 14.68 -2.47 9.25
C SER A 71 14.65 -0.97 9.55
N VAL A 72 15.50 -0.19 8.89
CA VAL A 72 15.52 1.27 8.98
C VAL A 72 14.44 1.86 8.07
N GLU A 73 14.28 1.27 6.87
CA GLU A 73 13.37 1.81 5.86
C GLU A 73 11.90 1.76 6.28
N HIS A 74 11.41 0.62 6.75
CA HIS A 74 9.99 0.54 7.12
C HIS A 74 9.66 1.43 8.33
N VAL A 75 10.59 1.57 9.27
CA VAL A 75 10.41 2.47 10.41
C VAL A 75 10.45 3.93 9.95
N ALA A 76 11.40 4.28 9.07
CA ALA A 76 11.51 5.63 8.54
C ALA A 76 10.26 6.02 7.74
N LEU A 77 9.76 5.11 6.89
CA LEU A 77 8.54 5.34 6.13
C LEU A 77 7.31 5.49 7.04
N ALA A 78 7.20 4.63 8.05
CA ALA A 78 6.09 4.69 9.00
C ALA A 78 6.05 6.02 9.76
N LYS A 79 7.20 6.55 10.14
CA LYS A 79 7.30 7.84 10.82
C LYS A 79 7.00 9.02 9.90
N ARG A 80 7.40 8.91 8.64
CA ARG A 80 7.29 10.00 7.67
C ARG A 80 5.90 10.11 7.05
N ALA A 81 5.13 9.02 7.02
CA ALA A 81 3.84 8.98 6.35
C ALA A 81 2.80 9.86 7.05
N ASP A 82 2.14 10.71 6.28
CA ASP A 82 1.01 11.51 6.74
C ASP A 82 -0.30 10.75 6.57
N ILE A 83 -0.38 9.87 5.59
CA ILE A 83 -1.51 8.98 5.34
C ILE A 83 -1.01 7.72 4.64
N VAL A 84 -1.65 6.60 4.98
CA VAL A 84 -1.49 5.33 4.26
C VAL A 84 -2.73 5.11 3.40
N LEU A 85 -2.51 4.84 2.13
CA LEU A 85 -3.58 4.51 1.19
C LEU A 85 -3.32 3.11 0.63
N ILE A 86 -4.18 2.15 0.97
CA ILE A 86 -4.10 0.78 0.43
C ILE A 86 -5.06 0.69 -0.75
N ALA A 87 -4.53 0.75 -1.95
CA ALA A 87 -5.32 0.76 -3.18
C ALA A 87 -4.56 0.07 -4.33
N PRO A 88 -5.12 -0.96 -4.93
CA PRO A 88 -6.31 -1.67 -4.49
C PRO A 88 -6.00 -2.51 -3.25
N ALA A 89 -6.98 -2.70 -2.39
CA ALA A 89 -6.84 -3.55 -1.20
C ALA A 89 -7.54 -4.89 -1.46
N SER A 90 -6.74 -5.96 -1.58
CA SER A 90 -7.27 -7.30 -1.73
C SER A 90 -7.82 -7.82 -0.40
N ALA A 91 -8.74 -8.79 -0.47
CA ALA A 91 -9.27 -9.43 0.73
C ALA A 91 -8.15 -10.03 1.59
N ASN A 92 -7.15 -10.62 0.97
CA ASN A 92 -6.00 -11.18 1.67
C ASN A 92 -5.27 -10.13 2.52
N VAL A 93 -4.96 -8.97 1.94
CA VAL A 93 -4.23 -7.92 2.65
C VAL A 93 -5.10 -7.28 3.72
N ILE A 94 -6.39 -7.08 3.47
CA ILE A 94 -7.33 -6.59 4.49
C ILE A 94 -7.32 -7.55 5.68
N GLY A 95 -7.41 -8.85 5.43
CA GLY A 95 -7.37 -9.86 6.49
C GLY A 95 -6.07 -9.84 7.28
N LYS A 96 -4.94 -9.69 6.61
CA LYS A 96 -3.64 -9.59 7.27
C LYS A 96 -3.55 -8.36 8.17
N ILE A 97 -3.91 -7.20 7.66
CA ILE A 97 -3.88 -5.96 8.44
C ILE A 97 -4.80 -6.07 9.66
N ALA A 98 -6.01 -6.60 9.47
CA ALA A 98 -6.99 -6.75 10.53
C ALA A 98 -6.53 -7.71 11.63
N ASN A 99 -5.73 -8.72 11.31
CA ASN A 99 -5.29 -9.75 12.25
C ASN A 99 -3.84 -9.56 12.73
N GLY A 100 -3.22 -8.44 12.39
CA GLY A 100 -1.86 -8.13 12.85
C GLY A 100 -0.79 -9.01 12.22
N ILE A 101 -0.99 -9.47 10.99
CA ILE A 101 0.01 -10.25 10.26
C ILE A 101 0.92 -9.29 9.50
N ALA A 102 2.22 -9.36 9.76
CA ALA A 102 3.23 -8.52 9.15
C ALA A 102 4.29 -9.41 8.50
N ASP A 103 3.96 -10.00 7.35
CA ASP A 103 4.80 -10.98 6.67
C ASP A 103 5.46 -10.44 5.38
N ASP A 104 5.26 -9.16 5.08
CA ASP A 104 5.93 -8.49 3.96
C ASP A 104 6.23 -7.03 4.32
N MET A 105 6.87 -6.32 3.40
CA MET A 105 7.25 -4.92 3.63
C MET A 105 6.02 -4.03 3.84
N LEU A 106 4.97 -4.23 3.06
CA LEU A 106 3.74 -3.44 3.16
C LEU A 106 3.05 -3.63 4.51
N THR A 107 2.76 -4.86 4.89
CA THR A 107 2.04 -5.15 6.15
C THR A 107 2.87 -4.76 7.36
N THR A 108 4.18 -4.97 7.31
CA THR A 108 5.10 -4.57 8.38
C THR A 108 5.10 -3.05 8.57
N THR A 109 5.20 -2.30 7.48
CA THR A 109 5.22 -0.83 7.52
C THR A 109 3.89 -0.27 8.00
N VAL A 110 2.79 -0.81 7.50
CA VAL A 110 1.43 -0.37 7.91
C VAL A 110 1.24 -0.60 9.41
N MET A 111 1.69 -1.72 9.93
CA MET A 111 1.60 -2.02 11.36
C MET A 111 2.34 -0.99 12.22
N ALA A 112 3.44 -0.45 11.72
CA ALA A 112 4.25 0.55 12.42
C ALA A 112 3.71 1.98 12.26
N CYS A 113 2.79 2.23 11.33
CA CYS A 113 2.24 3.55 11.07
C CYS A 113 1.29 4.00 12.17
N ARG A 114 1.34 5.29 12.49
CA ARG A 114 0.41 5.93 13.44
C ARG A 114 -0.52 6.93 12.76
N CYS A 115 -0.39 7.11 11.47
CA CYS A 115 -1.23 8.00 10.67
C CYS A 115 -2.53 7.30 10.26
N PRO A 116 -3.51 8.06 9.72
CA PRO A 116 -4.74 7.47 9.19
C PRO A 116 -4.44 6.48 8.06
N ILE A 117 -5.24 5.42 8.00
CA ILE A 117 -5.16 4.40 6.96
C ILE A 117 -6.47 4.42 6.18
N LEU A 118 -6.38 4.65 4.89
CA LEU A 118 -7.52 4.61 3.97
C LEU A 118 -7.41 3.36 3.13
N ILE A 119 -8.47 2.57 3.09
CA ILE A 119 -8.50 1.30 2.37
C ILE A 119 -9.52 1.40 1.23
N SER A 120 -9.08 1.06 0.02
CA SER A 120 -9.93 0.99 -1.16
C SER A 120 -10.05 -0.48 -1.60
N PRO A 121 -11.08 -1.21 -1.13
CA PRO A 121 -11.23 -2.62 -1.45
C PRO A 121 -11.46 -2.86 -2.94
N ALA A 122 -10.86 -3.91 -3.47
CA ALA A 122 -11.08 -4.35 -4.84
C ALA A 122 -11.05 -5.88 -4.88
N MET A 123 -12.19 -6.47 -5.15
CA MET A 123 -12.37 -7.91 -5.20
C MET A 123 -13.69 -8.27 -5.89
N ASN A 124 -13.86 -9.54 -6.18
CA ASN A 124 -15.14 -10.06 -6.68
C ASN A 124 -16.27 -9.67 -5.72
N THR A 125 -17.45 -9.38 -6.26
CA THR A 125 -18.61 -8.93 -5.49
C THR A 125 -18.97 -9.90 -4.37
N ASN A 126 -18.96 -11.21 -4.64
CA ASN A 126 -19.29 -12.20 -3.62
C ASN A 126 -18.26 -12.23 -2.49
N MET A 127 -16.97 -12.00 -2.80
CA MET A 127 -15.94 -11.86 -1.77
C MET A 127 -16.18 -10.62 -0.92
N PHE A 128 -16.49 -9.50 -1.54
CA PHE A 128 -16.76 -8.25 -0.83
C PHE A 128 -17.96 -8.37 0.09
N LEU A 129 -19.01 -9.05 -0.35
CA LEU A 129 -20.23 -9.26 0.44
C LEU A 129 -20.11 -10.35 1.50
N ASN A 130 -18.99 -11.09 1.52
CA ASN A 130 -18.76 -12.10 2.55
C ASN A 130 -18.76 -11.43 3.93
N PRO A 131 -19.55 -11.94 4.89
CA PRO A 131 -19.65 -11.30 6.22
C PRO A 131 -18.32 -11.15 6.94
N ILE A 132 -17.41 -12.09 6.78
CA ILE A 132 -16.07 -12.01 7.39
C ILE A 132 -15.29 -10.84 6.81
N VAL A 133 -15.31 -10.66 5.49
CA VAL A 133 -14.63 -9.55 4.82
C VAL A 133 -15.21 -8.21 5.27
N GLN A 134 -16.53 -8.12 5.40
CA GLN A 134 -17.18 -6.90 5.89
C GLN A 134 -16.77 -6.56 7.32
N ASP A 135 -16.73 -7.55 8.21
CA ASP A 135 -16.31 -7.37 9.59
C ASP A 135 -14.84 -6.91 9.67
N LEU A 136 -13.94 -7.54 8.92
CA LEU A 136 -12.53 -7.17 8.89
C LEU A 136 -12.33 -5.74 8.38
N SER A 137 -13.08 -5.33 7.38
CA SER A 137 -12.99 -3.99 6.81
C SER A 137 -13.46 -2.92 7.80
N LEU A 138 -14.52 -3.19 8.56
CA LEU A 138 -15.06 -2.25 9.54
C LEU A 138 -14.13 -2.00 10.71
N ILE A 139 -13.31 -2.97 11.09
CA ILE A 139 -12.37 -2.83 12.20
C ILE A 139 -11.28 -1.79 11.89
N HIS A 140 -10.98 -1.52 10.61
CA HIS A 140 -9.84 -0.71 10.18
C HIS A 140 -10.21 0.56 9.40
N ILE A 141 -11.47 0.86 9.28
CA ILE A 141 -11.91 2.09 8.59
C ILE A 141 -11.98 3.26 9.55
#